data_40a863f3bb7fb36b366aa62ae5e2940f
#
_entry.id   40a863f3bb7fb36b366aa62ae5e2940f
#
_cell.length_a   1.000
_cell.length_b   1.000
_cell.length_c   1.000
_cell.angle_alpha   90.00
_cell.angle_beta   90.00
_cell.angle_gamma   90.00
#
_symmetry.space_group_name_H-M   'P 1'
#
loop_
_entity.id
_entity.type
_entity.pdbx_description
1 polymer ?
#
loop_
_entity_poly.entity_id
_entity_poly.type
_entity_poly.pdbx_seq_one_letter_code
_entity_poly.pdbx_strand_id
1 'polypeptide(L)'
;MIYCFHYKKHYLNDIDSIICYPYKVSIGYNCFINRNVYITARSEITIGSNVLIGPGVIINSGMHHYKNPNILIRDQGHHIKPITIGNDVWLGANTMIMPGVIIGDGCVIGAGAIVTKSLPPYSVAVGVPAKIIKKRK
;
A
#
# COMPACT_ATOMS: atom_id res chain seq x y z
N MET A 1 11.74 -14.85 -11.64
CA MET A 1 12.81 -14.30 -10.79
C MET A 1 12.28 -13.03 -10.14
N ILE A 2 12.14 -13.03 -8.80
CA ILE A 2 11.61 -11.87 -8.07
C ILE A 2 12.81 -10.98 -7.75
N TYR A 3 12.90 -9.81 -8.38
CA TYR A 3 13.90 -8.82 -8.04
C TYR A 3 13.39 -8.00 -6.85
N CYS A 4 13.89 -8.30 -5.66
CA CYS A 4 13.72 -7.45 -4.50
C CYS A 4 14.98 -6.60 -4.34
N PHE A 5 14.86 -5.29 -4.45
CA PHE A 5 15.97 -4.37 -4.21
C PHE A 5 15.82 -3.74 -2.82
N HIS A 6 16.92 -3.74 -2.07
CA HIS A 6 17.07 -2.87 -0.92
C HIS A 6 17.29 -1.44 -1.45
N TYR A 7 16.29 -0.60 -1.34
CA TYR A 7 16.38 0.77 -1.85
C TYR A 7 17.07 1.68 -0.82
N LYS A 8 18.35 2.00 -1.09
CA LYS A 8 19.07 3.07 -0.38
C LYS A 8 18.96 4.35 -1.21
N LYS A 9 17.98 5.21 -0.97
CA LYS A 9 18.05 6.62 -1.36
C LYS A 9 17.20 7.51 -0.45
N HIS A 10 17.85 8.47 0.15
CA HIS A 10 17.44 9.74 0.80
C HIS A 10 16.21 9.83 1.72
N TYR A 11 15.33 8.84 1.81
CA TYR A 11 14.11 8.87 2.63
C TYR A 11 14.02 7.71 3.63
N LEU A 12 15.03 6.89 3.67
CA LEU A 12 15.03 5.64 4.42
C LEU A 12 16.15 5.69 5.46
N ASN A 13 15.84 6.06 6.69
CA ASN A 13 16.75 5.95 7.81
C ASN A 13 16.72 4.50 8.33
N ASP A 14 17.84 3.76 8.17
CA ASP A 14 18.12 2.41 8.70
C ASP A 14 16.98 1.38 8.53
N ILE A 15 17.01 0.56 7.41
CA ILE A 15 15.74 0.09 6.98
C ILE A 15 15.79 -1.28 6.37
N ASP A 16 15.05 -2.17 7.01
CA ASP A 16 14.66 -3.49 6.53
C ASP A 16 13.37 -3.40 5.68
N SER A 17 13.21 -2.34 4.87
CA SER A 17 12.05 -2.21 3.98
C SER A 17 12.35 -2.78 2.61
N ILE A 18 11.37 -3.47 2.01
CA ILE A 18 11.51 -4.19 0.75
C ILE A 18 10.54 -3.64 -0.28
N ILE A 19 11.06 -3.30 -1.46
CA ILE A 19 10.25 -2.94 -2.62
C ILE A 19 10.51 -3.96 -3.73
N CYS A 20 9.49 -4.77 -4.03
CA CYS A 20 9.52 -5.69 -5.17
C CYS A 20 8.97 -4.99 -6.41
N TYR A 21 9.69 -5.12 -7.53
CA TYR A 21 9.40 -4.44 -8.81
C TYR A 21 9.46 -2.91 -8.70
N PRO A 22 10.58 -2.33 -8.21
CA PRO A 22 10.68 -0.90 -7.92
C PRO A 22 10.47 0.01 -9.13
N TYR A 23 10.68 -0.48 -10.34
CA TYR A 23 10.43 0.25 -11.59
C TYR A 23 8.94 0.52 -11.86
N LYS A 24 8.03 -0.10 -11.09
CA LYS A 24 6.58 0.15 -11.11
C LYS A 24 6.11 1.00 -9.93
N VAL A 25 7.03 1.51 -9.11
CA VAL A 25 6.70 2.33 -7.94
C VAL A 25 7.15 3.76 -8.18
N SER A 26 6.24 4.70 -8.08
CA SER A 26 6.54 6.13 -8.05
C SER A 26 6.17 6.71 -6.70
N ILE A 27 7.07 7.51 -6.12
CA ILE A 27 6.89 8.16 -4.82
C ILE A 27 7.21 9.64 -5.00
N GLY A 28 6.29 10.50 -4.56
CA GLY A 28 6.45 11.94 -4.57
C GLY A 28 7.51 12.43 -3.59
N TYR A 29 7.60 13.72 -3.43
CA TYR A 29 8.58 14.34 -2.55
C TYR A 29 8.10 14.40 -1.08
N ASN A 30 9.05 14.61 -0.15
CA ASN A 30 8.80 14.79 1.28
C ASN A 30 7.97 13.66 1.91
N CYS A 31 8.24 12.42 1.50
CA CYS A 31 7.61 11.24 2.08
C CYS A 31 8.50 10.63 3.16
N PHE A 32 7.90 10.12 4.21
CA PHE A 32 8.58 9.36 5.25
C PHE A 32 8.14 7.90 5.22
N ILE A 33 9.10 6.99 5.06
CA ILE A 33 8.86 5.54 5.05
C ILE A 33 9.57 4.95 6.27
N ASN A 34 8.80 4.36 7.18
CA ASN A 34 9.31 3.75 8.40
C ASN A 34 9.86 2.34 8.13
N ARG A 35 10.34 1.65 9.18
CA ARG A 35 10.94 0.31 9.12
C ARG A 35 9.95 -0.78 8.72
N ASN A 36 10.46 -1.86 8.13
CA ASN A 36 9.70 -3.07 7.80
C ASN A 36 8.51 -2.81 6.88
N VAL A 37 8.59 -1.79 6.02
CA VAL A 37 7.57 -1.55 4.99
C VAL A 37 7.80 -2.51 3.83
N TYR A 38 6.73 -3.16 3.37
CA TYR A 38 6.77 -4.09 2.26
C TYR A 38 5.87 -3.64 1.11
N ILE A 39 6.48 -3.31 -0.03
CA ILE A 39 5.76 -2.87 -1.23
C ILE A 39 5.96 -3.91 -2.32
N THR A 40 4.85 -4.53 -2.79
CA THR A 40 4.88 -5.47 -3.92
C THR A 40 4.10 -4.89 -5.08
N ALA A 41 4.83 -4.34 -6.07
CA ALA A 41 4.25 -3.69 -7.24
C ALA A 41 4.14 -4.65 -8.43
N ARG A 42 3.26 -5.63 -8.38
CA ARG A 42 2.93 -6.43 -9.57
C ARG A 42 2.26 -5.58 -10.65
N SER A 43 1.41 -4.62 -10.27
CA SER A 43 0.96 -3.48 -11.07
C SER A 43 1.52 -2.19 -10.50
N GLU A 44 1.30 -1.06 -11.19
CA GLU A 44 1.78 0.26 -10.78
C GLU A 44 1.29 0.63 -9.39
N ILE A 45 2.19 1.18 -8.58
CA ILE A 45 1.89 1.79 -7.29
C ILE A 45 2.36 3.24 -7.34
N THR A 46 1.43 4.17 -7.19
CA THR A 46 1.72 5.59 -7.14
C THR A 46 1.46 6.12 -5.74
N ILE A 47 2.47 6.74 -5.14
CA ILE A 47 2.41 7.39 -3.83
C ILE A 47 2.68 8.87 -4.06
N GLY A 48 1.75 9.72 -3.63
CA GLY A 48 1.86 11.16 -3.73
C GLY A 48 2.97 11.75 -2.86
N SER A 49 2.90 13.06 -2.66
CA SER A 49 3.86 13.81 -1.85
C SER A 49 3.37 14.01 -0.42
N ASN A 50 4.29 14.24 0.53
CA ASN A 50 4.00 14.47 1.96
C ASN A 50 3.31 13.27 2.63
N VAL A 51 3.58 12.05 2.19
CA VAL A 51 3.00 10.82 2.71
C VAL A 51 3.82 10.29 3.89
N LEU A 52 3.15 9.92 4.96
CA LEU A 52 3.75 9.26 6.12
C LEU A 52 3.36 7.78 6.11
N ILE A 53 4.33 6.90 6.00
CA ILE A 53 4.14 5.45 6.00
C ILE A 53 4.72 4.88 7.29
N GLY A 54 3.84 4.39 8.15
CA GLY A 54 4.18 3.80 9.44
C GLY A 54 4.94 2.47 9.32
N PRO A 55 5.50 1.98 10.43
CA PRO A 55 6.25 0.72 10.41
C PRO A 55 5.36 -0.47 10.08
N GLY A 56 5.92 -1.45 9.37
CA GLY A 56 5.23 -2.68 9.03
C GLY A 56 4.08 -2.54 8.02
N VAL A 57 3.95 -1.40 7.36
CA VAL A 57 2.92 -1.19 6.33
C VAL A 57 3.18 -2.10 5.13
N ILE A 58 2.11 -2.71 4.61
CA ILE A 58 2.15 -3.55 3.41
C ILE A 58 1.30 -2.90 2.31
N ILE A 59 1.89 -2.68 1.15
CA ILE A 59 1.21 -2.20 -0.05
C ILE A 59 1.38 -3.25 -1.14
N ASN A 60 0.29 -3.93 -1.51
CA ASN A 60 0.35 -5.07 -2.42
C ASN A 60 -0.66 -4.91 -3.56
N SER A 61 -0.17 -4.77 -4.79
CA SER A 61 -1.00 -4.60 -5.99
C SER A 61 -1.35 -5.92 -6.68
N GLY A 62 -1.08 -7.06 -6.06
CA GLY A 62 -1.40 -8.37 -6.63
C GLY A 62 -1.78 -9.42 -5.59
N MET A 63 -2.74 -10.27 -5.95
CA MET A 63 -3.14 -11.42 -5.16
C MET A 63 -3.51 -12.58 -6.09
N HIS A 64 -3.58 -13.80 -5.55
CA HIS A 64 -3.96 -14.96 -6.35
C HIS A 64 -5.46 -15.00 -6.63
N HIS A 65 -5.83 -15.52 -7.82
CA HIS A 65 -7.17 -16.00 -8.02
C HIS A 65 -7.38 -17.31 -7.25
N TYR A 66 -8.57 -17.50 -6.68
CA TYR A 66 -8.89 -18.68 -5.85
C TYR A 66 -10.33 -19.18 -6.02
N LYS A 67 -11.10 -18.56 -6.90
CA LYS A 67 -12.56 -18.81 -6.98
C LYS A 67 -12.94 -20.16 -7.57
N ASN A 68 -12.08 -20.78 -8.36
CA ASN A 68 -12.37 -22.09 -8.95
C ASN A 68 -11.88 -23.22 -8.01
N PRO A 69 -12.76 -23.96 -7.35
CA PRO A 69 -12.36 -25.01 -6.42
C PRO A 69 -11.75 -26.25 -7.11
N ASN A 70 -11.89 -26.37 -8.41
CA ASN A 70 -11.39 -27.50 -9.19
C ASN A 70 -9.97 -27.27 -9.77
N ILE A 71 -9.39 -26.09 -9.53
CA ILE A 71 -8.04 -25.73 -9.99
C ILE A 71 -7.23 -25.33 -8.78
N LEU A 72 -6.00 -25.82 -8.67
CA LEU A 72 -5.09 -25.39 -7.59
C LEU A 72 -4.93 -23.87 -7.61
N ILE A 73 -4.95 -23.24 -6.45
CA ILE A 73 -4.83 -21.77 -6.34
C ILE A 73 -3.60 -21.25 -7.09
N ARG A 74 -2.47 -21.96 -6.98
CA ARG A 74 -1.22 -21.59 -7.67
C ARG A 74 -1.34 -21.55 -9.20
N ASP A 75 -2.29 -22.27 -9.77
CA ASP A 75 -2.47 -22.44 -11.22
C ASP A 75 -3.60 -21.54 -11.78
N GLN A 76 -4.32 -20.79 -10.92
CA GLN A 76 -5.41 -19.90 -11.33
C GLN A 76 -4.93 -18.52 -11.79
N GLY A 77 -3.62 -18.20 -11.66
CA GLY A 77 -3.10 -16.88 -12.01
C GLY A 77 -3.33 -15.83 -10.91
N HIS A 78 -3.24 -14.56 -11.31
CA HIS A 78 -3.19 -13.43 -10.38
C HIS A 78 -4.22 -12.36 -10.71
N HIS A 79 -4.84 -11.82 -9.69
CA HIS A 79 -5.61 -10.59 -9.74
C HIS A 79 -4.66 -9.42 -9.45
N ILE A 80 -4.38 -8.62 -10.46
CA ILE A 80 -3.40 -7.54 -10.41
C ILE A 80 -4.13 -6.23 -10.73
N LYS A 81 -4.04 -5.24 -9.82
CA LYS A 81 -4.62 -3.92 -10.02
C LYS A 81 -3.74 -2.83 -9.43
N PRO A 82 -3.62 -1.66 -10.09
CA PRO A 82 -2.82 -0.56 -9.60
C PRO A 82 -3.35 -0.02 -8.27
N ILE A 83 -2.45 0.58 -7.49
CA ILE A 83 -2.79 1.27 -6.25
C ILE A 83 -2.38 2.73 -6.40
N THR A 84 -3.23 3.64 -5.94
CA THR A 84 -2.92 5.07 -5.89
C THR A 84 -3.12 5.58 -4.47
N ILE A 85 -2.09 6.21 -3.92
CA ILE A 85 -2.12 6.91 -2.63
C ILE A 85 -1.89 8.38 -2.93
N GLY A 86 -2.83 9.23 -2.54
CA GLY A 86 -2.79 10.67 -2.76
C GLY A 86 -1.74 11.38 -1.93
N ASN A 87 -1.83 12.71 -1.91
CA ASN A 87 -0.93 13.56 -1.15
C ASN A 87 -1.39 13.71 0.31
N ASP A 88 -0.47 14.04 1.22
CA ASP A 88 -0.76 14.29 2.64
C ASP A 88 -1.53 13.13 3.29
N VAL A 89 -1.16 11.89 2.96
CA VAL A 89 -1.77 10.67 3.52
C VAL A 89 -0.91 10.13 4.66
N TRP A 90 -1.57 9.69 5.73
CA TRP A 90 -0.92 8.94 6.80
C TRP A 90 -1.42 7.51 6.86
N LEU A 91 -0.51 6.55 6.63
CA LEU A 91 -0.72 5.12 6.84
C LEU A 91 -0.17 4.74 8.23
N GLY A 92 -1.06 4.40 9.14
CA GLY A 92 -0.69 3.92 10.48
C GLY A 92 0.09 2.61 10.45
N ALA A 93 0.74 2.27 11.55
CA ALA A 93 1.55 1.06 11.66
C ALA A 93 0.76 -0.21 11.27
N ASN A 94 1.41 -1.13 10.57
CA ASN A 94 0.83 -2.43 10.17
C ASN A 94 -0.47 -2.32 9.34
N THR A 95 -0.68 -1.23 8.63
CA THR A 95 -1.79 -1.16 7.67
C THR A 95 -1.48 -1.97 6.43
N MET A 96 -2.52 -2.50 5.78
CA MET A 96 -2.40 -3.21 4.52
C MET A 96 -3.29 -2.56 3.47
N ILE A 97 -2.71 -2.24 2.31
CA ILE A 97 -3.42 -1.67 1.16
C ILE A 97 -3.52 -2.74 0.09
N MET A 98 -4.77 -3.06 -0.29
CA MET A 98 -5.09 -4.14 -1.21
C MET A 98 -5.12 -3.69 -2.67
N PRO A 99 -5.01 -4.63 -3.65
CA PRO A 99 -5.01 -4.30 -5.07
C PRO A 99 -6.23 -3.49 -5.51
N GLY A 100 -6.00 -2.46 -6.33
CA GLY A 100 -7.06 -1.62 -6.92
C GLY A 100 -7.57 -0.50 -6.02
N VAL A 101 -6.99 -0.32 -4.83
CA VAL A 101 -7.40 0.74 -3.90
C VAL A 101 -6.85 2.10 -4.34
N ILE A 102 -7.70 3.11 -4.28
CA ILE A 102 -7.35 4.52 -4.42
C ILE A 102 -7.61 5.19 -3.07
N ILE A 103 -6.57 5.73 -2.47
CA ILE A 103 -6.66 6.54 -1.24
C ILE A 103 -6.53 8.00 -1.65
N GLY A 104 -7.60 8.77 -1.41
CA GLY A 104 -7.64 10.20 -1.74
C GLY A 104 -6.70 11.04 -0.85
N ASP A 105 -6.44 12.27 -1.28
CA ASP A 105 -5.59 13.21 -0.54
C ASP A 105 -6.07 13.40 0.89
N GLY A 106 -5.15 13.62 1.81
CA GLY A 106 -5.41 13.96 3.19
C GLY A 106 -6.05 12.84 4.03
N CYS A 107 -6.07 11.60 3.55
CA CYS A 107 -6.60 10.46 4.31
C CYS A 107 -5.69 10.05 5.47
N VAL A 108 -6.31 9.53 6.51
CA VAL A 108 -5.64 8.89 7.65
C VAL A 108 -6.15 7.47 7.80
N ILE A 109 -5.23 6.51 7.80
CA ILE A 109 -5.53 5.10 7.99
C ILE A 109 -5.01 4.68 9.36
N GLY A 110 -5.91 4.22 10.22
CA GLY A 110 -5.53 3.79 11.57
C GLY A 110 -4.68 2.52 11.57
N ALA A 111 -3.84 2.39 12.58
CA ALA A 111 -2.94 1.24 12.72
C ALA A 111 -3.69 -0.10 12.64
N GLY A 112 -3.10 -1.08 11.97
CA GLY A 112 -3.66 -2.42 11.80
C GLY A 112 -4.85 -2.52 10.83
N ALA A 113 -5.24 -1.43 10.18
CA ALA A 113 -6.36 -1.46 9.24
C ALA A 113 -6.00 -2.16 7.92
N ILE A 114 -6.96 -2.87 7.34
CA ILE A 114 -6.83 -3.48 6.00
C ILE A 114 -7.79 -2.76 5.04
N VAL A 115 -7.22 -1.98 4.12
CA VAL A 115 -7.97 -1.18 3.17
C VAL A 115 -8.28 -2.01 1.93
N THR A 116 -9.54 -2.39 1.79
CA THR A 116 -10.04 -3.23 0.68
C THR A 116 -10.87 -2.47 -0.33
N LYS A 117 -11.24 -1.21 -0.02
CA LYS A 117 -12.03 -0.33 -0.87
C LYS A 117 -11.40 1.06 -0.91
N SER A 118 -11.58 1.75 -2.03
CA SER A 118 -11.09 3.12 -2.20
C SER A 118 -11.73 4.08 -1.20
N LEU A 119 -10.98 5.08 -0.79
CA LEU A 119 -11.37 6.07 0.21
C LEU A 119 -11.35 7.47 -0.42
N PRO A 120 -12.46 8.23 -0.31
CA PRO A 120 -12.50 9.60 -0.78
C PRO A 120 -11.57 10.49 0.07
N PRO A 121 -11.15 11.65 -0.47
CA PRO A 121 -10.24 12.56 0.23
C PRO A 121 -10.69 12.90 1.65
N TYR A 122 -9.71 13.13 2.52
CA TYR A 122 -9.85 13.52 3.94
C TYR A 122 -10.61 12.52 4.81
N SER A 123 -10.69 11.26 4.39
CA SER A 123 -11.29 10.20 5.19
C SER A 123 -10.35 9.75 6.30
N VAL A 124 -10.91 9.48 7.49
CA VAL A 124 -10.25 8.73 8.56
C VAL A 124 -10.88 7.36 8.60
N ALA A 125 -10.11 6.33 8.29
CA ALA A 125 -10.59 4.94 8.20
C ALA A 125 -9.80 4.02 9.13
N VAL A 126 -10.51 3.08 9.75
CA VAL A 126 -9.93 2.12 10.70
C VAL A 126 -10.57 0.75 10.54
N GLY A 127 -9.90 -0.29 11.00
CA GLY A 127 -10.45 -1.63 11.17
C GLY A 127 -10.16 -2.60 10.02
N VAL A 128 -10.71 -3.79 10.14
CA VAL A 128 -10.56 -4.93 9.21
C VAL A 128 -11.95 -5.49 8.89
N PRO A 129 -12.48 -5.26 7.69
CA PRO A 129 -11.99 -4.33 6.68
C PRO A 129 -12.10 -2.87 7.15
N ALA A 130 -11.23 -2.00 6.61
CA ALA A 130 -11.23 -0.59 6.98
C ALA A 130 -12.54 0.10 6.60
N LYS A 131 -13.08 0.87 7.55
CA LYS A 131 -14.30 1.67 7.38
C LYS A 131 -14.04 3.11 7.76
N ILE A 132 -14.65 4.04 7.04
CA ILE A 132 -14.59 5.46 7.35
C ILE A 132 -15.36 5.70 8.65
N ILE A 133 -14.69 6.29 9.63
CA ILE A 133 -15.28 6.66 10.93
C ILE A 133 -15.55 8.15 11.05
N LYS A 134 -14.81 8.99 10.30
CA LYS A 134 -15.00 10.44 10.25
C LYS A 134 -14.26 11.05 9.06
N LYS A 135 -14.42 12.34 8.89
CA LYS A 135 -13.64 13.17 7.97
C LYS A 135 -12.71 14.09 8.75
N ARG A 136 -11.56 14.45 8.15
CA ARG A 136 -10.65 15.48 8.69
C ARG A 136 -11.23 16.89 8.52
N LYS A 137 -12.10 17.07 7.52
CA LYS A 137 -12.78 18.33 7.20
C LYS A 137 -14.28 18.09 7.08
#